data_4a231496e6b659263647b75c38ccd9a2
#
_entry.id   4a231496e6b659263647b75c38ccd9a2
#
_cell.length_a   1.000
_cell.length_b   1.000
_cell.length_c   1.000
_cell.angle_alpha   90.00
_cell.angle_beta   90.00
_cell.angle_gamma   90.00
#
_symmetry.space_group_name_H-M   'P 1'
#
loop_
_entity.id
_entity.type
_entity.pdbx_description
1 polymer ?
#
loop_
_entity_poly.entity_id
_entity_poly.type
_entity_poly.pdbx_seq_one_letter_code
_entity_poly.pdbx_strand_id
1 'polypeptide(L)'
;MLNRNLTILILSTATVFAQPVAQPAPTPEETTRKQLAYTLAHYTKYEYKIPMRDGARLFAAVYVPKDTSQPYPIIMTRTPYNVAPYGIDNYRPQLGPSEAAEKEAFIFVYEDVRGRYMSEGTFVDVRPHKTHYDGPKDTDESTDTYDTIDWLVKHVPNNNGRVGIWGISYPGFFAAHSLMESHPALKAVSPQAPMGDVGNGDDGYHNGAFHLAANFRFYSGFLPRKPDPERPQTTILFDSIRGLWMHTTSSFAWALSRTPMKNI
;
A
#
# COMPACT_ATOMS: atom_id res chain seq x y z
N MET A 1 -72.36 -61.24 13.68
CA MET A 1 -71.50 -60.17 14.17
C MET A 1 -70.30 -60.05 13.25
N LEU A 2 -70.34 -59.13 12.27
CA LEU A 2 -69.24 -58.92 11.32
C LEU A 2 -68.34 -57.82 11.84
N ASN A 3 -67.08 -58.13 12.18
CA ASN A 3 -66.05 -57.16 12.54
C ASN A 3 -65.34 -56.70 11.26
N ARG A 4 -65.57 -55.42 10.85
CA ARG A 4 -64.88 -54.78 9.71
C ARG A 4 -63.69 -54.00 10.23
N ASN A 5 -62.51 -54.57 10.09
CA ASN A 5 -61.25 -53.86 10.29
C ASN A 5 -61.03 -52.85 9.15
N LEU A 6 -61.07 -51.58 9.47
CA LEU A 6 -60.74 -50.46 8.54
C LEU A 6 -59.24 -50.17 8.64
N THR A 7 -58.50 -50.56 7.60
CA THR A 7 -57.08 -50.21 7.49
C THR A 7 -56.97 -48.85 6.85
N ILE A 8 -56.52 -47.83 7.57
CA ILE A 8 -56.23 -46.51 7.04
C ILE A 8 -54.79 -46.47 6.52
N LEU A 9 -54.62 -46.33 5.22
CA LEU A 9 -53.33 -46.16 4.56
C LEU A 9 -53.01 -44.66 4.53
N ILE A 10 -52.00 -44.24 5.35
CA ILE A 10 -51.51 -42.86 5.35
C ILE A 10 -50.41 -42.76 4.27
N LEU A 11 -50.71 -42.15 3.13
CA LEU A 11 -49.72 -41.77 2.13
C LEU A 11 -49.02 -40.47 2.61
N SER A 12 -47.80 -40.56 3.09
CA SER A 12 -46.96 -39.40 3.36
C SER A 12 -46.28 -38.94 2.07
N THR A 13 -46.72 -37.84 1.48
CA THR A 13 -46.03 -37.17 0.38
C THR A 13 -44.83 -36.40 0.94
N ALA A 14 -43.63 -36.95 0.76
CA ALA A 14 -42.39 -36.20 1.07
C ALA A 14 -42.19 -35.13 -0.01
N THR A 15 -42.40 -33.87 0.38
CA THR A 15 -42.07 -32.73 -0.47
C THR A 15 -40.55 -32.54 -0.42
N VAL A 16 -39.86 -32.94 -1.45
CA VAL A 16 -38.39 -32.66 -1.59
C VAL A 16 -38.26 -31.19 -1.94
N PHE A 17 -37.89 -30.38 -0.98
CA PHE A 17 -37.44 -29.02 -1.25
C PHE A 17 -36.07 -29.10 -1.93
N ALA A 18 -36.01 -28.80 -3.22
CA ALA A 18 -34.74 -28.61 -3.92
C ALA A 18 -34.03 -27.42 -3.26
N GLN A 19 -32.89 -27.68 -2.60
CA GLN A 19 -32.02 -26.59 -2.08
C GLN A 19 -31.52 -25.80 -3.29
N PRO A 20 -31.53 -24.44 -3.21
CA PRO A 20 -30.93 -23.62 -4.26
C PRO A 20 -29.46 -24.03 -4.42
N VAL A 21 -29.07 -24.39 -5.61
CA VAL A 21 -27.66 -24.66 -5.94
C VAL A 21 -26.88 -23.37 -5.66
N ALA A 22 -25.97 -23.41 -4.69
CA ALA A 22 -25.12 -22.28 -4.39
C ALA A 22 -24.35 -21.91 -5.66
N GLN A 23 -24.44 -20.64 -6.08
CA GLN A 23 -23.65 -20.15 -7.20
C GLN A 23 -22.16 -20.27 -6.85
N PRO A 24 -21.32 -20.71 -7.79
CA PRO A 24 -19.88 -20.76 -7.55
C PRO A 24 -19.36 -19.38 -7.19
N ALA A 25 -18.41 -19.32 -6.26
CA ALA A 25 -17.76 -18.07 -5.90
C ALA A 25 -17.11 -17.42 -7.14
N PRO A 26 -17.14 -16.09 -7.27
CA PRO A 26 -16.57 -15.41 -8.42
C PRO A 26 -15.06 -15.68 -8.51
N THR A 27 -14.55 -15.80 -9.71
CA THR A 27 -13.11 -15.93 -9.95
C THR A 27 -12.36 -14.64 -9.54
N PRO A 28 -11.04 -14.69 -9.27
CA PRO A 28 -10.23 -13.49 -9.02
C PRO A 28 -10.33 -12.46 -10.14
N GLU A 29 -10.39 -12.88 -11.39
CA GLU A 29 -10.55 -12.00 -12.56
C GLU A 29 -11.92 -11.32 -12.58
N GLU A 30 -12.99 -12.05 -12.31
CA GLU A 30 -14.34 -11.50 -12.22
C GLU A 30 -14.45 -10.50 -11.07
N THR A 31 -13.83 -10.79 -9.93
CA THR A 31 -13.78 -9.90 -8.78
C THR A 31 -13.06 -8.60 -9.14
N THR A 32 -11.86 -8.69 -9.73
CA THR A 32 -11.06 -7.54 -10.17
C THR A 32 -11.84 -6.71 -11.19
N ARG A 33 -12.50 -7.33 -12.16
CA ARG A 33 -13.29 -6.63 -13.17
C ARG A 33 -14.48 -5.89 -12.56
N LYS A 34 -15.19 -6.49 -11.59
CA LYS A 34 -16.29 -5.85 -10.87
C LYS A 34 -15.81 -4.65 -10.05
N GLN A 35 -14.70 -4.80 -9.35
CA GLN A 35 -14.08 -3.72 -8.57
C GLN A 35 -13.66 -2.56 -9.48
N LEU A 36 -12.98 -2.85 -10.60
CA LEU A 36 -12.60 -1.83 -11.57
C LEU A 36 -13.82 -1.10 -12.14
N ALA A 37 -14.88 -1.83 -12.49
CA ALA A 37 -16.13 -1.24 -12.98
C ALA A 37 -16.76 -0.32 -11.94
N TYR A 38 -16.72 -0.69 -10.66
CA TYR A 38 -17.19 0.14 -9.55
C TYR A 38 -16.38 1.43 -9.44
N THR A 39 -15.04 1.32 -9.38
CA THR A 39 -14.15 2.48 -9.29
C THR A 39 -14.35 3.44 -10.47
N LEU A 40 -14.42 2.92 -11.71
CA LEU A 40 -14.70 3.72 -12.91
C LEU A 40 -16.07 4.41 -12.87
N ALA A 41 -17.08 3.76 -12.31
CA ALA A 41 -18.42 4.33 -12.21
C ALA A 41 -18.52 5.46 -11.18
N HIS A 42 -17.79 5.36 -10.05
CA HIS A 42 -18.00 6.23 -8.89
C HIS A 42 -16.90 7.26 -8.65
N TYR A 43 -15.73 7.13 -9.28
CA TYR A 43 -14.59 8.01 -9.04
C TYR A 43 -14.06 8.66 -10.32
N THR A 44 -13.50 9.85 -10.17
CA THR A 44 -12.67 10.51 -11.18
C THR A 44 -11.24 10.52 -10.69
N LYS A 45 -10.31 10.05 -11.53
CA LYS A 45 -8.88 10.07 -11.23
C LYS A 45 -8.24 11.35 -11.71
N TYR A 46 -7.40 11.92 -10.86
CA TYR A 46 -6.50 13.03 -11.16
C TYR A 46 -5.07 12.62 -10.85
N GLU A 47 -4.11 13.21 -11.55
CA GLU A 47 -2.68 13.06 -11.28
C GLU A 47 -2.05 14.42 -11.08
N TYR A 48 -1.35 14.60 -9.96
CA TYR A 48 -0.75 15.86 -9.60
C TYR A 48 0.75 15.73 -9.35
N LYS A 49 1.47 16.81 -9.58
CA LYS A 49 2.86 17.02 -9.16
C LYS A 49 2.84 18.08 -8.07
N ILE A 50 2.79 17.64 -6.83
CA ILE A 50 2.62 18.48 -5.65
C ILE A 50 3.96 19.11 -5.28
N PRO A 51 4.09 20.46 -5.26
CA PRO A 51 5.35 21.13 -4.92
C PRO A 51 5.61 21.05 -3.42
N MET A 52 6.82 20.61 -3.07
CA MET A 52 7.34 20.65 -1.71
C MET A 52 8.06 21.98 -1.44
N ARG A 53 8.31 22.30 -0.17
CA ARG A 53 8.95 23.55 0.30
C ARG A 53 10.34 23.81 -0.29
N ASP A 54 11.06 22.78 -0.71
CA ASP A 54 12.37 22.86 -1.35
C ASP A 54 12.31 22.97 -2.88
N GLY A 55 11.09 22.88 -3.46
CA GLY A 55 10.83 22.97 -4.88
C GLY A 55 10.77 21.62 -5.62
N ALA A 56 11.10 20.50 -4.97
CA ALA A 56 10.85 19.18 -5.53
C ALA A 56 9.33 18.93 -5.67
N ARG A 57 8.92 18.14 -6.67
CA ARG A 57 7.51 17.84 -6.90
C ARG A 57 7.25 16.36 -6.70
N LEU A 58 6.33 16.04 -5.77
CA LEU A 58 5.93 14.66 -5.52
C LEU A 58 4.68 14.32 -6.33
N PHE A 59 4.65 13.09 -6.86
CA PHE A 59 3.54 12.60 -7.66
C PHE A 59 2.47 12.00 -6.77
N ALA A 60 1.23 12.41 -7.00
CA ALA A 60 0.07 11.84 -6.33
C ALA A 60 -1.03 11.50 -7.34
N ALA A 61 -1.54 10.26 -7.26
CA ALA A 61 -2.78 9.84 -7.91
C ALA A 61 -3.93 10.05 -6.92
N VAL A 62 -4.93 10.85 -7.31
CA VAL A 62 -6.06 11.25 -6.47
C VAL A 62 -7.35 10.80 -7.10
N TYR A 63 -8.13 10.03 -6.37
CA TYR A 63 -9.43 9.54 -6.79
C TYR A 63 -10.53 10.29 -5.99
N VAL A 64 -11.30 11.10 -6.69
CA VAL A 64 -12.37 11.93 -6.12
C VAL A 64 -13.72 11.30 -6.45
N PRO A 65 -14.63 11.13 -5.46
CA PRO A 65 -16.00 10.68 -5.75
C PRO A 65 -16.67 11.57 -6.79
N LYS A 66 -17.37 10.97 -7.74
CA LYS A 66 -18.19 11.70 -8.75
C LYS A 66 -19.43 12.33 -8.14
N ASP A 67 -19.89 11.78 -7.02
CA ASP A 67 -20.96 12.40 -6.23
C ASP A 67 -20.42 13.69 -5.59
N THR A 68 -21.09 14.80 -5.85
CA THR A 68 -20.76 16.13 -5.32
C THR A 68 -21.79 16.63 -4.32
N SER A 69 -22.69 15.77 -3.85
CA SER A 69 -23.75 16.13 -2.91
C SER A 69 -23.23 16.56 -1.54
N GLN A 70 -22.02 16.15 -1.17
CA GLN A 70 -21.34 16.51 0.07
C GLN A 70 -19.82 16.53 -0.11
N PRO A 71 -19.08 17.25 0.75
CA PRO A 71 -17.62 17.18 0.76
C PRO A 71 -17.12 15.93 1.49
N TYR A 72 -16.01 15.34 1.03
CA TYR A 72 -15.47 14.07 1.52
C TYR A 72 -14.14 14.24 2.26
N PRO A 73 -13.86 13.41 3.27
CA PRO A 73 -12.54 13.36 3.87
C PRO A 73 -11.55 12.65 2.93
N ILE A 74 -10.28 12.99 3.09
CA ILE A 74 -9.16 12.39 2.34
C ILE A 74 -8.62 11.20 3.14
N ILE A 75 -8.40 10.06 2.49
CA ILE A 75 -7.59 8.95 2.97
C ILE A 75 -6.36 8.82 2.08
N MET A 76 -5.18 8.94 2.67
CA MET A 76 -3.90 8.99 1.98
C MET A 76 -3.00 7.82 2.37
N THR A 77 -2.22 7.32 1.41
CA THR A 77 -1.06 6.46 1.64
C THR A 77 0.13 6.95 0.84
N ARG A 78 1.32 6.89 1.44
CA ARG A 78 2.62 7.22 0.83
C ARG A 78 3.44 5.95 0.70
N THR A 79 4.12 5.75 -0.42
CA THR A 79 4.78 4.48 -0.69
C THR A 79 6.07 4.63 -1.50
N PRO A 80 7.11 3.84 -1.19
CA PRO A 80 8.30 3.75 -2.04
C PRO A 80 8.16 2.66 -3.11
N TYR A 81 7.01 1.93 -3.16
CA TYR A 81 6.82 0.75 -4.01
C TYR A 81 6.18 1.03 -5.37
N ASN A 82 5.57 2.12 -5.60
CA ASN A 82 4.82 2.74 -6.68
C ASN A 82 3.32 2.85 -6.44
N VAL A 83 2.72 3.84 -7.06
CA VAL A 83 1.27 4.10 -7.00
C VAL A 83 0.54 3.74 -8.30
N ALA A 84 1.19 2.96 -9.14
CA ALA A 84 0.58 2.50 -10.41
C ALA A 84 -0.87 1.99 -10.22
N PRO A 85 -1.68 2.06 -11.28
CA PRO A 85 -1.33 2.42 -12.66
C PRO A 85 -1.22 3.94 -12.86
N TYR A 86 -0.22 4.36 -13.66
CA TYR A 86 -0.04 5.76 -14.06
C TYR A 86 -0.89 6.09 -15.30
N GLY A 87 -1.21 7.38 -15.48
CA GLY A 87 -2.10 7.88 -16.51
C GLY A 87 -3.53 8.03 -16.02
N ILE A 88 -4.15 9.18 -16.34
CA ILE A 88 -5.46 9.56 -15.81
C ILE A 88 -6.60 8.61 -16.20
N ASP A 89 -6.42 7.87 -17.30
CA ASP A 89 -7.40 6.91 -17.79
C ASP A 89 -7.20 5.49 -17.21
N ASN A 90 -6.10 5.27 -16.49
CA ASN A 90 -5.77 3.98 -15.90
C ASN A 90 -6.16 3.96 -14.42
N TYR A 91 -7.11 3.12 -14.06
CA TYR A 91 -7.68 3.06 -12.71
C TYR A 91 -7.21 1.83 -11.94
N ARG A 92 -7.09 1.99 -10.63
CA ARG A 92 -6.93 0.87 -9.70
C ARG A 92 -8.26 0.11 -9.60
N PRO A 93 -8.23 -1.22 -9.53
CA PRO A 93 -9.47 -1.99 -9.35
C PRO A 93 -10.17 -1.70 -8.03
N GLN A 94 -9.41 -1.47 -6.96
CA GLN A 94 -9.93 -1.18 -5.63
C GLN A 94 -9.19 0.00 -5.02
N LEU A 95 -9.95 0.86 -4.32
CA LEU A 95 -9.42 2.02 -3.60
C LEU A 95 -9.44 1.79 -2.09
N GLY A 96 -8.47 2.42 -1.40
CA GLY A 96 -8.38 2.36 0.05
C GLY A 96 -8.01 0.99 0.62
N PRO A 97 -8.15 0.82 1.93
CA PRO A 97 -7.76 -0.40 2.63
C PRO A 97 -8.76 -1.56 2.45
N SER A 98 -9.98 -1.28 2.00
CA SER A 98 -11.04 -2.29 1.85
C SER A 98 -12.16 -1.81 0.93
N GLU A 99 -12.95 -2.76 0.42
CA GLU A 99 -14.17 -2.47 -0.34
C GLU A 99 -15.19 -1.65 0.48
N ALA A 100 -15.26 -1.88 1.79
CA ALA A 100 -16.13 -1.10 2.67
C ALA A 100 -15.71 0.37 2.71
N ALA A 101 -14.40 0.65 2.85
CA ALA A 101 -13.88 2.01 2.82
C ALA A 101 -14.11 2.70 1.47
N GLU A 102 -14.02 1.98 0.36
CA GLU A 102 -14.31 2.52 -0.97
C GLU A 102 -15.77 2.93 -1.10
N LYS A 103 -16.71 2.14 -0.56
CA LYS A 103 -18.15 2.43 -0.57
C LYS A 103 -18.57 3.59 0.34
N GLU A 104 -17.78 3.88 1.38
CA GLU A 104 -17.97 5.05 2.25
C GLU A 104 -17.60 6.37 1.54
N ALA A 105 -17.09 6.31 0.33
CA ALA A 105 -16.84 7.45 -0.55
C ALA A 105 -15.85 8.48 0.01
N PHE A 106 -14.63 8.04 0.36
CA PHE A 106 -13.52 8.94 0.65
C PHE A 106 -12.85 9.46 -0.64
N ILE A 107 -12.13 10.57 -0.56
CA ILE A 107 -11.12 10.93 -1.55
C ILE A 107 -9.87 10.10 -1.24
N PHE A 108 -9.44 9.24 -2.18
CA PHE A 108 -8.26 8.41 -1.99
C PHE A 108 -7.04 9.01 -2.65
N VAL A 109 -5.94 9.10 -1.90
CA VAL A 109 -4.68 9.66 -2.37
C VAL A 109 -3.56 8.64 -2.22
N TYR A 110 -2.83 8.43 -3.32
CA TYR A 110 -1.66 7.57 -3.38
C TYR A 110 -0.48 8.39 -3.84
N GLU A 111 0.56 8.52 -3.01
CA GLU A 111 1.74 9.33 -3.32
C GLU A 111 2.98 8.46 -3.44
N ASP A 112 3.71 8.62 -4.56
CA ASP A 112 5.09 8.18 -4.67
C ASP A 112 5.96 9.07 -3.79
N VAL A 113 6.67 8.50 -2.81
CA VAL A 113 7.54 9.27 -1.94
C VAL A 113 8.71 9.89 -2.71
N ARG A 114 9.34 10.90 -2.16
CA ARG A 114 10.47 11.65 -2.71
C ARG A 114 11.52 10.74 -3.34
N GLY A 115 11.91 11.03 -4.58
CA GLY A 115 12.94 10.30 -5.32
C GLY A 115 12.54 8.90 -5.76
N ARG A 116 11.25 8.56 -5.68
CA ARG A 116 10.72 7.28 -6.18
C ARG A 116 9.78 7.50 -7.36
N TYR A 117 9.85 6.61 -8.35
CA TYR A 117 8.98 6.54 -9.54
C TYR A 117 8.74 7.90 -10.21
N MET A 118 7.54 8.44 -10.07
CA MET A 118 7.15 9.70 -10.70
C MET A 118 7.46 10.92 -9.84
N SER A 119 7.97 10.75 -8.62
CA SER A 119 8.35 11.84 -7.72
C SER A 119 9.79 12.30 -7.94
N GLU A 120 10.00 13.60 -7.81
CA GLU A 120 11.31 14.24 -7.91
C GLU A 120 12.07 14.19 -6.57
N GLY A 121 13.31 14.65 -6.58
CA GLY A 121 14.20 14.68 -5.42
C GLY A 121 15.03 13.42 -5.27
N THR A 122 15.66 13.28 -4.12
CA THR A 122 16.53 12.13 -3.81
C THR A 122 15.87 11.27 -2.75
N PHE A 123 15.70 9.98 -3.05
CA PHE A 123 15.24 9.00 -2.06
C PHE A 123 16.35 8.71 -1.05
N VAL A 124 16.00 8.76 0.22
CA VAL A 124 16.84 8.29 1.32
C VAL A 124 16.07 7.18 2.02
N ASP A 125 16.66 5.99 2.03
CA ASP A 125 16.02 4.80 2.60
C ASP A 125 15.89 4.95 4.13
N VAL A 126 14.68 4.68 4.67
CA VAL A 126 14.35 4.81 6.09
C VAL A 126 14.89 6.14 6.67
N ARG A 127 14.62 7.25 5.96
CA ARG A 127 15.10 8.56 6.35
C ARG A 127 14.65 8.88 7.79
N PRO A 128 15.59 9.15 8.71
CA PRO A 128 15.22 9.52 10.08
C PRO A 128 14.55 10.89 10.12
N HIS A 129 13.66 11.09 11.08
CA HIS A 129 13.11 12.40 11.37
C HIS A 129 14.21 13.36 11.82
N LYS A 130 14.17 14.59 11.30
CA LYS A 130 15.05 15.66 11.72
C LYS A 130 14.53 16.27 13.03
N THR A 131 15.35 16.25 14.07
CA THR A 131 15.05 16.93 15.34
C THR A 131 15.30 18.43 15.30
N HIS A 132 15.99 18.90 14.25
CA HIS A 132 16.29 20.31 14.00
C HIS A 132 16.30 20.58 12.49
N TYR A 133 15.72 21.70 12.08
CA TYR A 133 15.73 22.20 10.71
C TYR A 133 16.58 23.46 10.63
N ASP A 134 17.57 23.48 9.73
CA ASP A 134 18.47 24.61 9.52
C ASP A 134 17.82 25.77 8.76
N GLY A 135 16.69 25.47 8.07
CA GLY A 135 15.95 26.49 7.33
C GLY A 135 14.61 26.02 6.80
N PRO A 136 13.82 26.95 6.23
CA PRO A 136 12.45 26.66 5.79
C PRO A 136 12.35 25.71 4.60
N LYS A 137 13.47 25.41 3.94
CA LYS A 137 13.56 24.47 2.82
C LYS A 137 14.05 23.07 3.23
N ASP A 138 14.36 22.88 4.50
CA ASP A 138 14.74 21.57 4.99
C ASP A 138 13.59 20.58 4.91
N THR A 139 13.90 19.37 4.48
CA THR A 139 12.90 18.34 4.24
C THR A 139 13.27 17.03 4.92
N ASP A 140 12.24 16.34 5.37
CA ASP A 140 12.22 14.93 5.74
C ASP A 140 10.84 14.33 5.37
N GLU A 141 10.54 13.13 5.83
CA GLU A 141 9.27 12.47 5.49
C GLU A 141 8.06 13.14 6.15
N SER A 142 8.24 13.75 7.31
CA SER A 142 7.16 14.45 8.00
C SER A 142 6.81 15.78 7.33
N THR A 143 7.83 16.55 6.93
CA THR A 143 7.63 17.81 6.20
C THR A 143 7.08 17.61 4.81
N ASP A 144 7.50 16.56 4.08
CA ASP A 144 6.91 16.20 2.79
C ASP A 144 5.43 15.85 2.96
N THR A 145 5.08 15.09 4.01
CA THR A 145 3.69 14.78 4.33
C THR A 145 2.89 16.03 4.65
N TYR A 146 3.45 16.95 5.44
CA TYR A 146 2.82 18.22 5.77
C TYR A 146 2.50 19.03 4.51
N ASP A 147 3.50 19.22 3.64
CA ASP A 147 3.35 20.00 2.40
C ASP A 147 2.33 19.36 1.45
N THR A 148 2.31 18.03 1.37
CA THR A 148 1.32 17.29 0.58
C THR A 148 -0.09 17.51 1.11
N ILE A 149 -0.31 17.39 2.43
CA ILE A 149 -1.62 17.62 3.05
C ILE A 149 -2.07 19.05 2.83
N ASP A 150 -1.21 20.02 3.06
CA ASP A 150 -1.50 21.45 2.89
C ASP A 150 -1.95 21.75 1.44
N TRP A 151 -1.26 21.18 0.48
CA TRP A 151 -1.62 21.31 -0.92
C TRP A 151 -2.95 20.63 -1.24
N LEU A 152 -3.16 19.39 -0.79
CA LEU A 152 -4.37 18.61 -1.07
C LEU A 152 -5.63 19.32 -0.58
N VAL A 153 -5.63 19.79 0.65
CA VAL A 153 -6.81 20.46 1.22
C VAL A 153 -7.14 21.79 0.54
N LYS A 154 -6.16 22.42 -0.10
CA LYS A 154 -6.36 23.69 -0.83
C LYS A 154 -6.77 23.49 -2.29
N HIS A 155 -6.40 22.39 -2.93
CA HIS A 155 -6.50 22.25 -4.39
C HIS A 155 -7.39 21.09 -4.86
N VAL A 156 -7.57 20.02 -4.06
CA VAL A 156 -8.44 18.91 -4.46
C VAL A 156 -9.89 19.32 -4.27
N PRO A 157 -10.73 19.21 -5.31
CA PRO A 157 -12.14 19.62 -5.20
C PRO A 157 -12.90 18.69 -4.25
N ASN A 158 -13.98 19.21 -3.69
CA ASN A 158 -14.95 18.46 -2.90
C ASN A 158 -14.38 17.78 -1.64
N ASN A 159 -13.23 18.25 -1.10
CA ASN A 159 -12.72 17.80 0.18
C ASN A 159 -13.31 18.60 1.35
N ASN A 160 -13.40 17.98 2.52
CA ASN A 160 -13.92 18.60 3.74
C ASN A 160 -12.81 19.09 4.70
N GLY A 161 -11.54 19.17 4.26
CA GLY A 161 -10.41 19.60 5.06
C GLY A 161 -9.94 18.60 6.12
N ARG A 162 -10.38 17.34 6.09
CA ARG A 162 -10.00 16.29 7.04
C ARG A 162 -9.22 15.21 6.32
N VAL A 163 -8.05 14.86 6.86
CA VAL A 163 -7.15 13.87 6.26
C VAL A 163 -6.87 12.75 7.25
N GLY A 164 -6.95 11.52 6.76
CA GLY A 164 -6.45 10.32 7.42
C GLY A 164 -5.29 9.75 6.63
N ILE A 165 -4.29 9.19 7.30
CA ILE A 165 -3.16 8.50 6.69
C ILE A 165 -3.12 7.07 7.19
N TRP A 166 -2.87 6.12 6.28
CA TRP A 166 -2.68 4.73 6.63
C TRP A 166 -1.55 4.10 5.81
N GLY A 167 -0.99 3.02 6.32
CA GLY A 167 0.00 2.24 5.60
C GLY A 167 0.45 1.02 6.39
N ILE A 168 0.92 0.01 5.67
CA ILE A 168 1.41 -1.24 6.24
C ILE A 168 2.89 -1.37 5.87
N SER A 169 3.74 -1.79 6.82
CA SER A 169 5.19 -1.96 6.63
C SER A 169 5.85 -0.60 6.29
N TYR A 170 6.55 -0.47 5.18
CA TYR A 170 7.18 0.79 4.77
C TYR A 170 6.17 1.96 4.61
N PRO A 171 5.00 1.79 3.97
CA PRO A 171 3.92 2.79 4.06
C PRO A 171 3.47 3.08 5.49
N GLY A 172 3.56 2.12 6.41
CA GLY A 172 3.32 2.32 7.85
C GLY A 172 4.37 3.24 8.49
N PHE A 173 5.64 3.13 8.11
CA PHE A 173 6.69 4.05 8.52
C PHE A 173 6.39 5.50 8.09
N PHE A 174 5.98 5.73 6.83
CA PHE A 174 5.57 7.07 6.38
C PHE A 174 4.33 7.58 7.11
N ALA A 175 3.38 6.70 7.41
CA ALA A 175 2.21 7.05 8.21
C ALA A 175 2.62 7.48 9.64
N ALA A 176 3.54 6.76 10.29
CA ALA A 176 4.05 7.13 11.62
C ALA A 176 4.77 8.48 11.60
N HIS A 177 5.59 8.74 10.57
CA HIS A 177 6.31 10.00 10.41
C HIS A 177 5.40 11.21 10.23
N SER A 178 4.17 11.05 9.74
CA SER A 178 3.19 12.14 9.63
C SER A 178 2.78 12.75 10.96
N LEU A 179 3.05 12.06 12.08
CA LEU A 179 2.75 12.54 13.43
C LEU A 179 3.78 13.54 13.96
N MET A 180 5.00 13.55 13.42
CA MET A 180 6.10 14.38 13.93
C MET A 180 5.87 15.87 13.62
N GLU A 181 5.66 16.21 12.33
CA GLU A 181 5.25 17.56 11.89
C GLU A 181 3.78 17.49 11.45
N SER A 182 2.89 17.33 12.43
CA SER A 182 1.49 17.04 12.16
C SER A 182 0.75 18.25 11.59
N HIS A 183 0.19 18.11 10.39
CA HIS A 183 -0.65 19.14 9.77
C HIS A 183 -2.01 19.27 10.51
N PRO A 184 -2.57 20.49 10.71
CA PRO A 184 -3.85 20.66 11.39
C PRO A 184 -5.04 19.90 10.78
N ALA A 185 -5.00 19.65 9.46
CA ALA A 185 -6.00 18.84 8.77
C ALA A 185 -5.88 17.34 9.02
N LEU A 186 -4.73 16.85 9.52
CA LEU A 186 -4.53 15.43 9.86
C LEU A 186 -5.37 15.07 11.08
N LYS A 187 -6.31 14.12 10.94
CA LYS A 187 -7.26 13.74 11.97
C LYS A 187 -7.12 12.29 12.44
N ALA A 188 -6.54 11.43 11.62
CA ALA A 188 -6.36 10.03 11.95
C ALA A 188 -5.08 9.49 11.28
N VAL A 189 -4.37 8.64 12.00
CA VAL A 189 -3.18 7.94 11.48
C VAL A 189 -3.26 6.47 11.88
N SER A 190 -3.09 5.58 10.90
CA SER A 190 -3.09 4.14 11.11
C SER A 190 -1.77 3.53 10.59
N PRO A 191 -0.68 3.63 11.35
CA PRO A 191 0.58 2.97 11.04
C PRO A 191 0.48 1.50 11.41
N GLN A 192 0.48 0.61 10.43
CA GLN A 192 0.38 -0.82 10.65
C GLN A 192 1.75 -1.46 10.41
N ALA A 193 2.24 -2.22 11.40
CA ALA A 193 3.56 -2.84 11.37
C ALA A 193 4.65 -1.91 10.78
N PRO A 194 4.79 -0.66 11.26
CA PRO A 194 5.80 0.25 10.78
C PRO A 194 7.19 -0.25 11.17
N MET A 195 8.20 0.08 10.36
CA MET A 195 9.59 -0.06 10.82
C MET A 195 9.81 0.88 12.02
N GLY A 196 10.42 0.34 13.07
CA GLY A 196 10.72 1.07 14.29
C GLY A 196 12.22 1.30 14.44
N ASP A 197 12.84 0.65 15.43
CA ASP A 197 14.28 0.70 15.64
C ASP A 197 14.99 -0.34 14.77
N VAL A 198 15.37 0.06 13.57
CA VAL A 198 16.03 -0.82 12.57
C VAL A 198 17.32 -1.45 13.11
N GLY A 199 17.99 -0.79 14.05
CA GLY A 199 19.25 -1.26 14.66
C GLY A 199 19.07 -2.27 15.80
N ASN A 200 17.88 -2.36 16.41
CA ASN A 200 17.72 -3.05 17.69
C ASN A 200 16.52 -4.03 17.72
N GLY A 201 16.27 -4.77 16.67
CA GLY A 201 15.28 -5.85 16.73
C GLY A 201 14.12 -5.74 15.76
N ASP A 202 14.23 -4.84 14.79
CA ASP A 202 13.38 -4.82 13.61
C ASP A 202 13.94 -5.79 12.55
N ASP A 203 13.41 -5.78 11.33
CA ASP A 203 13.77 -6.68 10.22
C ASP A 203 15.28 -6.68 9.89
N GLY A 204 16.00 -5.59 10.23
CA GLY A 204 17.44 -5.45 9.97
C GLY A 204 18.33 -6.29 10.87
N TYR A 205 17.97 -6.43 12.13
CA TYR A 205 18.77 -7.11 13.15
C TYR A 205 17.89 -8.02 14.01
N HIS A 206 18.43 -9.16 14.41
CA HIS A 206 17.78 -10.04 15.36
C HIS A 206 18.73 -10.33 16.53
N ASN A 207 18.38 -9.83 17.72
CA ASN A 207 19.24 -9.91 18.92
C ASN A 207 20.69 -9.46 18.66
N GLY A 208 20.88 -8.37 17.92
CA GLY A 208 22.20 -7.84 17.53
C GLY A 208 22.84 -8.51 16.33
N ALA A 209 22.28 -9.60 15.83
CA ALA A 209 22.79 -10.25 14.61
C ALA A 209 22.21 -9.58 13.35
N PHE A 210 23.08 -9.06 12.49
CA PHE A 210 22.67 -8.43 11.24
C PHE A 210 22.23 -9.47 10.20
N HIS A 211 21.03 -9.30 9.65
CA HIS A 211 20.45 -10.16 8.62
C HIS A 211 20.88 -9.72 7.21
N LEU A 212 22.16 -9.91 6.89
CA LEU A 212 22.76 -9.45 5.64
C LEU A 212 21.94 -9.84 4.39
N ALA A 213 21.57 -11.11 4.28
CA ALA A 213 20.87 -11.62 3.10
C ALA A 213 19.49 -11.00 2.89
N ALA A 214 18.71 -10.90 3.96
CA ALA A 214 17.36 -10.32 3.93
C ALA A 214 17.44 -8.81 3.62
N ASN A 215 18.33 -8.09 4.31
CA ASN A 215 18.54 -6.66 4.11
C ASN A 215 19.04 -6.35 2.70
N PHE A 216 20.04 -7.07 2.20
CA PHE A 216 20.53 -6.88 0.85
C PHE A 216 19.42 -7.09 -0.19
N ARG A 217 18.64 -8.17 -0.05
CA ARG A 217 17.52 -8.45 -0.94
C ARG A 217 16.48 -7.35 -0.93
N PHE A 218 16.11 -6.85 0.25
CA PHE A 218 15.08 -5.83 0.42
C PHE A 218 15.56 -4.46 -0.08
N TYR A 219 16.67 -3.97 0.47
CA TYR A 219 17.15 -2.60 0.21
C TYR A 219 17.74 -2.43 -1.20
N SER A 220 18.23 -3.48 -1.84
CA SER A 220 18.65 -3.39 -3.25
C SER A 220 17.52 -3.01 -4.21
N GLY A 221 16.25 -3.19 -3.81
CA GLY A 221 15.08 -2.73 -4.55
C GLY A 221 14.88 -1.22 -4.54
N PHE A 222 15.57 -0.48 -3.66
CA PHE A 222 15.39 0.97 -3.49
C PHE A 222 16.53 1.82 -4.06
N LEU A 223 17.34 1.25 -4.94
CA LEU A 223 18.39 2.00 -5.63
C LEU A 223 17.80 3.20 -6.41
N PRO A 224 18.54 4.33 -6.49
CA PRO A 224 18.08 5.51 -7.23
C PRO A 224 17.75 5.18 -8.68
N ARG A 225 16.64 5.67 -9.19
CA ARG A 225 16.19 5.48 -10.56
C ARG A 225 15.61 6.75 -11.15
N LYS A 226 15.69 6.86 -12.49
CA LYS A 226 14.94 7.89 -13.21
C LYS A 226 13.45 7.51 -13.19
N PRO A 227 12.53 8.48 -13.12
CA PRO A 227 11.11 8.26 -13.31
C PRO A 227 10.86 7.54 -14.65
N ASP A 228 10.25 6.36 -14.59
CA ASP A 228 9.88 5.58 -15.77
C ASP A 228 8.54 4.87 -15.51
N PRO A 229 7.43 5.40 -16.05
CA PRO A 229 6.10 4.83 -15.84
C PRO A 229 5.90 3.48 -16.55
N GLU A 230 6.70 3.17 -17.59
CA GLU A 230 6.52 1.98 -18.41
C GLU A 230 7.25 0.75 -17.88
N ARG A 231 8.19 0.92 -16.97
CA ARG A 231 8.93 -0.19 -16.37
C ARG A 231 8.60 -0.38 -14.90
N PRO A 232 7.74 -1.36 -14.56
CA PRO A 232 7.59 -1.80 -13.19
C PRO A 232 8.95 -2.24 -12.65
N GLN A 233 9.41 -1.61 -11.57
CA GLN A 233 10.80 -1.70 -11.11
C GLN A 233 11.21 -3.03 -10.49
N THR A 234 10.31 -3.97 -10.32
CA THR A 234 10.55 -5.18 -9.53
C THR A 234 11.21 -6.33 -10.27
N THR A 235 11.08 -6.40 -11.60
CA THR A 235 11.41 -7.63 -12.32
C THR A 235 12.88 -7.72 -12.74
N ILE A 236 13.49 -6.65 -13.24
CA ILE A 236 14.82 -6.76 -13.90
C ILE A 236 15.97 -6.86 -12.90
N LEU A 237 15.92 -6.13 -11.78
CA LEU A 237 16.98 -6.17 -10.78
C LEU A 237 16.90 -7.46 -9.95
N PHE A 238 15.70 -7.94 -9.67
CA PHE A 238 15.49 -9.21 -8.96
C PHE A 238 16.02 -10.41 -9.74
N ASP A 239 15.80 -10.46 -11.05
CA ASP A 239 16.28 -11.60 -11.87
C ASP A 239 17.80 -11.55 -12.07
N SER A 240 18.38 -10.37 -12.27
CA SER A 240 19.83 -10.20 -12.37
C SER A 240 20.54 -10.47 -11.03
N ILE A 241 19.99 -9.99 -9.92
CA ILE A 241 20.55 -10.22 -8.58
C ILE A 241 20.28 -11.67 -8.13
N ARG A 242 19.14 -12.26 -8.47
CA ARG A 242 18.82 -13.66 -8.18
C ARG A 242 19.81 -14.60 -8.90
N GLY A 243 20.18 -14.29 -10.14
CA GLY A 243 21.23 -15.01 -10.86
C GLY A 243 22.59 -14.90 -10.17
N LEU A 244 23.00 -13.69 -9.79
CA LEU A 244 24.26 -13.45 -9.06
C LEU A 244 24.26 -14.11 -7.68
N TRP A 245 23.12 -14.11 -7.00
CA TRP A 245 22.96 -14.66 -5.64
C TRP A 245 23.00 -16.18 -5.61
N MET A 246 22.42 -16.86 -6.59
CA MET A 246 22.52 -18.31 -6.68
C MET A 246 23.96 -18.77 -6.90
N HIS A 247 24.76 -17.98 -7.62
CA HIS A 247 26.19 -18.27 -7.79
C HIS A 247 27.03 -17.95 -6.56
N THR A 248 26.73 -16.84 -5.84
CA THR A 248 27.52 -16.45 -4.65
C THR A 248 27.16 -17.25 -3.41
N THR A 249 25.89 -17.63 -3.19
CA THR A 249 25.51 -18.45 -2.04
C THR A 249 26.01 -19.87 -2.13
N SER A 250 26.08 -20.45 -3.33
CA SER A 250 26.72 -21.77 -3.50
C SER A 250 28.21 -21.71 -3.21
N SER A 251 28.92 -20.65 -3.61
CA SER A 251 30.35 -20.45 -3.35
C SER A 251 30.63 -20.12 -1.87
N PHE A 252 29.73 -19.36 -1.21
CA PHE A 252 29.88 -18.99 0.21
C PHE A 252 29.53 -20.17 1.15
N ALA A 253 28.47 -20.91 0.85
CA ALA A 253 28.15 -22.16 1.55
C ALA A 253 29.23 -23.20 1.42
N TRP A 254 29.88 -23.29 0.24
CA TRP A 254 31.03 -24.15 0.00
C TRP A 254 32.28 -23.69 0.78
N ALA A 255 32.54 -22.39 0.90
CA ALA A 255 33.63 -21.83 1.68
C ALA A 255 33.45 -22.04 3.19
N LEU A 256 32.24 -21.87 3.71
CA LEU A 256 31.94 -22.09 5.14
C LEU A 256 31.93 -23.57 5.53
N SER A 257 31.61 -24.47 4.60
CA SER A 257 31.68 -25.94 4.87
C SER A 257 33.09 -26.51 4.96
N ARG A 258 34.12 -25.76 4.58
CA ARG A 258 35.52 -26.19 4.59
C ARG A 258 36.39 -25.56 5.68
N THR A 259 35.85 -24.69 6.52
CA THR A 259 36.61 -24.14 7.65
C THR A 259 36.40 -25.03 8.87
N PRO A 260 37.41 -25.77 9.35
CA PRO A 260 37.29 -26.54 10.60
C PRO A 260 37.11 -25.52 11.74
N MET A 261 36.06 -25.62 12.51
CA MET A 261 35.98 -24.94 13.79
C MET A 261 37.13 -25.46 14.67
N LYS A 262 38.19 -24.67 14.82
CA LYS A 262 39.11 -24.85 15.92
C LYS A 262 38.42 -24.35 17.16
N ASN A 263 38.31 -25.28 18.12
CA ASN A 263 37.80 -25.02 19.48
C ASN A 263 38.46 -23.76 20.06
N ILE A 264 37.59 -22.81 20.47
CA ILE A 264 37.90 -21.81 21.49
C ILE A 264 36.96 -22.06 22.67
#